data_f22d8621565e19bf5206494f51691bb8
#
_entry.id   f22d8621565e19bf5206494f51691bb8
#
_cell.length_a   1.000
_cell.length_b   1.000
_cell.length_c   1.000
_cell.angle_alpha   90.00
_cell.angle_beta   90.00
_cell.angle_gamma   90.00
#
_symmetry.space_group_name_H-M   'P 1'
#
loop_
_entity.id
_entity.type
_entity.pdbx_description
1 polymer ?
#
loop_
_entity_poly.entity_id
_entity_poly.type
_entity_poly.pdbx_seq_one_letter_code
_entity_poly.pdbx_strand_id
1 'polypeptide(L)'
;MIEVKKLVKRFGLKTVLHGLDFEVRQGEFVVLLGPNGAGKTTFLRILASLSRPTFGEVRVAGYRLPANASAVRSWLGVVTHLPLLYGDLTAEENLRFYGRLYGVTNPSSRVTEVLEMVGLASRRRDLVRTYSRGMQQRLAIGRAILHDPEVMLFDEPHTGLDQDACDMLDTLLRDVAGLGRTVVMTSHDLTRVEGLATRFDVLSRGTISASIRREDLGKNDLLGFYREALAG
;
A
#
# COMPACT_ATOMS: atom_id res chain seq x y z
N MET A 1 11.73 9.76 1.87
CA MET A 1 10.63 9.30 2.73
C MET A 1 10.80 7.83 3.15
N ILE A 2 11.15 6.93 2.23
CA ILE A 2 11.50 5.53 2.52
C ILE A 2 12.91 5.28 2.00
N GLU A 3 13.76 4.65 2.82
CA GLU A 3 15.13 4.27 2.47
C GLU A 3 15.38 2.82 2.90
N VAL A 4 15.85 2.00 1.96
CA VAL A 4 16.17 0.60 2.20
C VAL A 4 17.55 0.31 1.61
N LYS A 5 18.46 -0.25 2.42
CA LYS A 5 19.83 -0.56 2.02
C LYS A 5 20.16 -2.00 2.32
N LYS A 6 20.56 -2.73 1.28
CA LYS A 6 21.03 -4.14 1.34
C LYS A 6 20.07 -5.05 2.12
N LEU A 7 18.76 -4.87 1.93
CA LEU A 7 17.73 -5.61 2.66
C LEU A 7 17.76 -7.10 2.30
N VAL A 8 17.95 -7.94 3.31
CA VAL A 8 17.84 -9.39 3.19
C VAL A 8 16.71 -9.88 4.09
N LYS A 9 15.86 -10.76 3.55
CA LYS A 9 14.84 -11.48 4.31
C LYS A 9 14.91 -12.96 4.06
N ARG A 10 15.05 -13.73 5.16
CA ARG A 10 15.04 -15.20 5.17
C ARG A 10 13.89 -15.74 6.00
N PHE A 11 13.34 -16.87 5.57
CA PHE A 11 12.40 -17.69 6.32
C PHE A 11 12.99 -19.11 6.38
N GLY A 12 13.54 -19.47 7.53
CA GLY A 12 14.35 -20.68 7.64
C GLY A 12 15.54 -20.66 6.65
N LEU A 13 15.63 -21.66 5.79
CA LEU A 13 16.67 -21.76 4.76
C LEU A 13 16.37 -20.98 3.48
N LYS A 14 15.10 -20.53 3.28
CA LYS A 14 14.71 -19.82 2.06
C LYS A 14 14.97 -18.33 2.20
N THR A 15 15.85 -17.78 1.36
CA THR A 15 16.00 -16.34 1.18
C THR A 15 14.94 -15.85 0.20
N VAL A 16 14.24 -14.78 0.54
CA VAL A 16 13.16 -14.16 -0.26
C VAL A 16 13.58 -12.80 -0.81
N LEU A 17 14.35 -12.02 -0.03
CA LEU A 17 14.93 -10.75 -0.49
C LEU A 17 16.45 -10.85 -0.39
N HIS A 18 17.14 -10.43 -1.44
CA HIS A 18 18.55 -10.72 -1.68
C HIS A 18 19.41 -9.43 -1.76
N GLY A 19 19.45 -8.65 -0.68
CA GLY A 19 20.25 -7.42 -0.65
C GLY A 19 19.59 -6.28 -1.42
N LEU A 20 18.25 -6.15 -1.31
CA LEU A 20 17.45 -5.18 -2.01
C LEU A 20 17.76 -3.76 -1.55
N ASP A 21 18.05 -2.87 -2.50
CA ASP A 21 18.12 -1.43 -2.31
C ASP A 21 16.86 -0.77 -2.90
N PHE A 22 16.28 0.21 -2.18
CA PHE A 22 15.04 0.88 -2.61
C PHE A 22 14.92 2.24 -1.92
N GLU A 23 14.51 3.24 -2.65
CA GLU A 23 14.30 4.59 -2.14
C GLU A 23 12.98 5.16 -2.68
N VAL A 24 12.23 5.87 -1.83
CA VAL A 24 11.05 6.63 -2.25
C VAL A 24 11.12 8.04 -1.67
N ARG A 25 11.00 9.03 -2.51
CA ARG A 25 10.93 10.43 -2.11
C ARG A 25 9.54 10.78 -1.61
N GLN A 26 9.43 11.86 -0.86
CA GLN A 26 8.14 12.39 -0.43
C GLN A 26 7.26 12.74 -1.64
N GLY A 27 5.99 12.36 -1.59
CA GLY A 27 5.01 12.62 -2.64
C GLY A 27 5.12 11.71 -3.87
N GLU A 28 6.10 10.79 -3.94
CA GLU A 28 6.15 9.81 -5.03
C GLU A 28 5.06 8.74 -4.87
N PHE A 29 4.46 8.35 -5.99
CA PHE A 29 3.63 7.15 -6.10
C PHE A 29 4.41 6.07 -6.85
N VAL A 30 4.95 5.10 -6.13
CA VAL A 30 5.74 4.00 -6.69
C VAL A 30 4.90 2.74 -6.76
N VAL A 31 4.83 2.14 -7.95
CA VAL A 31 4.26 0.80 -8.13
C VAL A 31 5.37 -0.23 -8.23
N LEU A 32 5.35 -1.20 -7.33
CA LEU A 32 6.25 -2.34 -7.31
C LEU A 32 5.61 -3.49 -8.09
N LEU A 33 6.10 -3.70 -9.29
CA LEU A 33 5.71 -4.78 -10.20
C LEU A 33 6.54 -6.03 -9.92
N GLY A 34 6.08 -7.17 -10.39
CA GLY A 34 6.85 -8.41 -10.34
C GLY A 34 5.97 -9.66 -10.31
N PRO A 35 6.51 -10.83 -10.66
CA PRO A 35 5.76 -12.08 -10.66
C PRO A 35 5.36 -12.52 -9.25
N ASN A 36 4.45 -13.49 -9.19
CA ASN A 36 4.09 -14.11 -7.91
C ASN A 36 5.31 -14.79 -7.30
N GLY A 37 5.50 -14.60 -5.99
CA GLY A 37 6.66 -15.14 -5.28
C GLY A 37 7.95 -14.30 -5.38
N ALA A 38 7.96 -13.18 -6.10
CA ALA A 38 9.13 -12.29 -6.20
C ALA A 38 9.53 -11.62 -4.87
N GLY A 39 8.61 -11.58 -3.90
CA GLY A 39 8.88 -11.00 -2.58
C GLY A 39 8.12 -9.70 -2.28
N LYS A 40 7.23 -9.23 -3.16
CA LYS A 40 6.48 -7.96 -3.04
C LYS A 40 5.77 -7.81 -1.69
N THR A 41 4.88 -8.74 -1.34
CA THR A 41 4.18 -8.75 -0.05
C THR A 41 5.14 -8.83 1.14
N THR A 42 6.23 -9.62 1.02
CA THR A 42 7.26 -9.71 2.07
C THR A 42 7.93 -8.36 2.29
N PHE A 43 8.27 -7.67 1.22
CA PHE A 43 8.89 -6.36 1.26
C PHE A 43 7.95 -5.33 1.89
N LEU A 44 6.69 -5.24 1.42
CA LEU A 44 5.69 -4.33 2.01
C LEU A 44 5.45 -4.62 3.51
N ARG A 45 5.42 -5.90 3.92
CA ARG A 45 5.28 -6.26 5.33
C ARG A 45 6.46 -5.79 6.19
N ILE A 46 7.65 -5.68 5.63
CA ILE A 46 8.81 -5.12 6.34
C ILE A 46 8.65 -3.60 6.47
N LEU A 47 8.29 -2.89 5.39
CA LEU A 47 8.01 -1.45 5.43
C LEU A 47 6.89 -1.11 6.42
N ALA A 48 5.85 -1.94 6.46
CA ALA A 48 4.72 -1.82 7.40
C ALA A 48 5.06 -2.20 8.85
N SER A 49 6.32 -2.50 9.17
CA SER A 49 6.76 -3.00 10.49
C SER A 49 6.11 -4.33 10.94
N LEU A 50 5.46 -5.06 10.03
CA LEU A 50 4.79 -6.35 10.30
C LEU A 50 5.74 -7.54 10.22
N SER A 51 6.95 -7.35 9.66
CA SER A 51 8.01 -8.36 9.59
C SER A 51 9.36 -7.68 9.81
N ARG A 52 10.28 -8.38 10.50
CA ARG A 52 11.63 -7.86 10.72
C ARG A 52 12.54 -8.22 9.53
N PRO A 53 13.45 -7.33 9.09
CA PRO A 53 14.53 -7.69 8.18
C PRO A 53 15.43 -8.74 8.84
N THR A 54 16.08 -9.57 8.03
CA THR A 54 17.15 -10.47 8.53
C THR A 54 18.48 -9.73 8.58
N PHE A 55 18.78 -8.97 7.51
CA PHE A 55 19.94 -8.07 7.42
C PHE A 55 19.55 -6.81 6.62
N GLY A 56 20.42 -5.81 6.67
CA GLY A 56 20.22 -4.55 5.97
C GLY A 56 19.55 -3.49 6.85
N GLU A 57 19.33 -2.32 6.25
CA GLU A 57 18.73 -1.17 6.91
C GLU A 57 17.43 -0.77 6.23
N VAL A 58 16.44 -0.41 7.03
CA VAL A 58 15.16 0.11 6.57
C VAL A 58 14.81 1.34 7.40
N ARG A 59 14.50 2.44 6.72
CA ARG A 59 14.01 3.68 7.33
C ARG A 59 12.72 4.10 6.65
N VAL A 60 11.75 4.55 7.44
CA VAL A 60 10.49 5.12 6.99
C VAL A 60 10.24 6.41 7.77
N ALA A 61 9.97 7.50 7.07
CA ALA A 61 9.82 8.83 7.67
C ALA A 61 11.00 9.21 8.60
N GLY A 62 12.23 8.83 8.24
CA GLY A 62 13.44 9.04 9.04
C GLY A 62 13.66 8.04 10.18
N TYR A 63 12.67 7.25 10.56
CA TYR A 63 12.75 6.29 11.66
C TYR A 63 13.27 4.93 11.20
N ARG A 64 14.20 4.34 11.96
CA ARG A 64 14.80 3.03 11.65
C ARG A 64 13.91 1.87 12.12
N LEU A 65 13.67 0.89 11.25
CA LEU A 65 13.04 -0.38 11.57
C LEU A 65 14.11 -1.46 11.89
N PRO A 66 13.82 -2.39 12.82
CA PRO A 66 12.60 -2.52 13.63
C PRO A 66 12.59 -1.67 14.91
N ALA A 67 13.68 -0.96 15.23
CA ALA A 67 13.87 -0.28 16.52
C ALA A 67 12.76 0.74 16.84
N ASN A 68 12.31 1.50 15.84
CA ASN A 68 11.31 2.55 16.00
C ASN A 68 9.95 2.20 15.38
N ALA A 69 9.56 0.91 15.43
CA ALA A 69 8.35 0.43 14.77
C ALA A 69 7.06 1.17 15.21
N SER A 70 6.96 1.59 16.47
CA SER A 70 5.81 2.37 16.96
C SER A 70 5.73 3.73 16.27
N ALA A 71 6.84 4.47 16.22
CA ALA A 71 6.92 5.76 15.55
C ALA A 71 6.62 5.62 14.03
N VAL A 72 7.17 4.59 13.37
CA VAL A 72 6.88 4.33 11.96
C VAL A 72 5.39 4.12 11.71
N ARG A 73 4.68 3.36 12.58
CA ARG A 73 3.25 3.09 12.40
C ARG A 73 2.36 4.34 12.43
N SER A 74 2.74 5.39 13.15
CA SER A 74 1.97 6.65 13.15
C SER A 74 2.05 7.40 11.81
N TRP A 75 3.06 7.11 10.98
CA TRP A 75 3.24 7.67 9.64
C TRP A 75 2.62 6.82 8.53
N LEU A 76 2.17 5.58 8.85
CA LEU A 76 1.78 4.58 7.87
C LEU A 76 0.28 4.33 7.83
N GLY A 77 -0.33 4.46 6.66
CA GLY A 77 -1.58 3.80 6.31
C GLY A 77 -1.29 2.51 5.54
N VAL A 78 -1.84 1.38 5.98
CA VAL A 78 -1.55 0.08 5.37
C VAL A 78 -2.83 -0.62 4.97
N VAL A 79 -2.91 -1.00 3.69
CA VAL A 79 -3.99 -1.82 3.11
C VAL A 79 -3.36 -3.10 2.58
N THR A 80 -3.75 -4.22 3.17
CA THR A 80 -3.30 -5.55 2.77
C THR A 80 -4.43 -6.28 2.04
N HIS A 81 -4.13 -7.44 1.45
CA HIS A 81 -5.15 -8.31 0.82
C HIS A 81 -6.27 -8.74 1.80
N LEU A 82 -6.02 -8.73 3.10
CA LEU A 82 -7.04 -8.88 4.13
C LEU A 82 -7.46 -7.50 4.62
N PRO A 83 -8.75 -7.15 4.60
CA PRO A 83 -9.21 -5.80 4.94
C PRO A 83 -9.01 -5.45 6.42
N LEU A 84 -8.79 -6.44 7.30
CA LEU A 84 -8.61 -6.27 8.75
C LEU A 84 -9.76 -5.46 9.37
N LEU A 85 -10.97 -5.81 9.04
CA LEU A 85 -12.21 -5.19 9.53
C LEU A 85 -12.97 -6.20 10.39
N TYR A 86 -13.72 -5.69 11.34
CA TYR A 86 -14.62 -6.49 12.19
C TYR A 86 -15.97 -6.60 11.50
N GLY A 87 -16.34 -7.80 11.05
CA GLY A 87 -17.57 -8.06 10.29
C GLY A 87 -18.85 -7.80 11.09
N ASP A 88 -18.81 -8.00 12.39
CA ASP A 88 -19.94 -7.81 13.30
C ASP A 88 -20.10 -6.38 13.84
N LEU A 89 -19.21 -5.47 13.41
CA LEU A 89 -19.34 -4.04 13.61
C LEU A 89 -19.82 -3.37 12.32
N THR A 90 -20.49 -2.24 12.47
CA THR A 90 -20.82 -1.34 11.37
C THR A 90 -19.55 -0.65 10.82
N ALA A 91 -19.63 -0.03 9.65
CA ALA A 91 -18.51 0.75 9.11
C ALA A 91 -18.09 1.89 10.05
N GLU A 92 -19.08 2.59 10.61
CA GLU A 92 -18.85 3.66 11.57
C GLU A 92 -18.16 3.17 12.85
N GLU A 93 -18.62 2.07 13.41
CA GLU A 93 -18.03 1.45 14.62
C GLU A 93 -16.60 0.96 14.36
N ASN A 94 -16.34 0.34 13.18
CA ASN A 94 -15.00 -0.03 12.77
C ASN A 94 -14.06 1.19 12.76
N LEU A 95 -14.44 2.26 12.07
CA LEU A 95 -13.59 3.46 12.00
C LEU A 95 -13.44 4.14 13.37
N ARG A 96 -14.48 4.21 14.17
CA ARG A 96 -14.38 4.73 15.56
C ARG A 96 -13.42 3.91 16.41
N PHE A 97 -13.46 2.58 16.30
CA PHE A 97 -12.54 1.69 17.01
C PHE A 97 -11.08 2.00 16.64
N TYR A 98 -10.78 2.03 15.33
CA TYR A 98 -9.43 2.34 14.85
C TYR A 98 -9.02 3.79 15.17
N GLY A 99 -9.95 4.75 15.08
CA GLY A 99 -9.68 6.13 15.46
C GLY A 99 -9.20 6.27 16.91
N ARG A 100 -9.79 5.51 17.83
CA ARG A 100 -9.33 5.45 19.23
C ARG A 100 -7.94 4.84 19.35
N LEU A 101 -7.67 3.74 18.61
CA LEU A 101 -6.35 3.09 18.61
C LEU A 101 -5.25 4.00 18.07
N TYR A 102 -5.55 4.82 17.07
CA TYR A 102 -4.60 5.78 16.50
C TYR A 102 -4.54 7.11 17.27
N GLY A 103 -5.38 7.31 18.29
CA GLY A 103 -5.42 8.56 19.05
C GLY A 103 -5.95 9.74 18.24
N VAL A 104 -6.85 9.49 17.28
CA VAL A 104 -7.44 10.56 16.43
C VAL A 104 -8.22 11.54 17.28
N THR A 105 -7.87 12.81 17.19
CA THR A 105 -8.62 13.90 17.83
C THR A 105 -9.96 14.10 17.11
N ASN A 106 -11.06 14.24 17.86
CA ASN A 106 -12.43 14.36 17.29
C ASN A 106 -12.81 13.21 16.34
N PRO A 107 -12.78 11.95 16.81
CA PRO A 107 -12.96 10.79 15.95
C PRO A 107 -14.31 10.76 15.24
N SER A 108 -15.37 11.38 15.79
CA SER A 108 -16.70 11.40 15.17
C SER A 108 -16.74 12.24 13.89
N SER A 109 -16.12 13.40 13.88
CA SER A 109 -16.02 14.27 12.68
C SER A 109 -15.16 13.57 11.62
N ARG A 110 -13.98 13.08 12.02
CA ARG A 110 -13.05 12.41 11.10
C ARG A 110 -13.64 11.15 10.48
N VAL A 111 -14.38 10.35 11.25
CA VAL A 111 -15.08 9.16 10.75
C VAL A 111 -16.12 9.54 9.67
N THR A 112 -16.88 10.63 9.88
CA THR A 112 -17.85 11.08 8.87
C THR A 112 -17.15 11.50 7.59
N GLU A 113 -16.12 12.33 7.67
CA GLU A 113 -15.31 12.76 6.53
C GLU A 113 -14.72 11.56 5.75
N VAL A 114 -14.12 10.62 6.45
CA VAL A 114 -13.53 9.43 5.82
C VAL A 114 -14.59 8.56 5.16
N LEU A 115 -15.78 8.39 5.76
CA LEU A 115 -16.88 7.63 5.14
C LEU A 115 -17.39 8.29 3.86
N GLU A 116 -17.38 9.61 3.81
CA GLU A 116 -17.71 10.39 2.59
C GLU A 116 -16.62 10.18 1.52
N MET A 117 -15.34 10.34 1.88
CA MET A 117 -14.20 10.14 0.97
C MET A 117 -14.20 8.76 0.32
N VAL A 118 -14.52 7.70 1.07
CA VAL A 118 -14.55 6.33 0.53
C VAL A 118 -15.91 5.94 -0.06
N GLY A 119 -16.89 6.86 -0.16
CA GLY A 119 -18.19 6.65 -0.75
C GLY A 119 -19.06 5.64 0.03
N LEU A 120 -18.96 5.61 1.35
CA LEU A 120 -19.70 4.69 2.22
C LEU A 120 -20.61 5.40 3.25
N ALA A 121 -20.81 6.72 3.12
CA ALA A 121 -21.60 7.51 4.06
C ALA A 121 -23.05 7.00 4.20
N SER A 122 -23.71 6.62 3.09
CA SER A 122 -25.08 6.09 3.09
C SER A 122 -25.21 4.69 3.72
N ARG A 123 -24.10 3.96 3.80
CA ARG A 123 -24.05 2.60 4.33
C ARG A 123 -23.37 2.49 5.71
N ARG A 124 -23.09 3.65 6.34
CA ARG A 124 -22.30 3.76 7.58
C ARG A 124 -22.77 2.86 8.74
N ARG A 125 -24.09 2.58 8.81
CA ARG A 125 -24.73 1.80 9.88
C ARG A 125 -24.92 0.33 9.54
N ASP A 126 -24.53 -0.09 8.32
CA ASP A 126 -24.64 -1.48 7.94
C ASP A 126 -23.47 -2.29 8.50
N LEU A 127 -23.72 -3.53 8.87
CA LEU A 127 -22.69 -4.46 9.35
C LEU A 127 -21.69 -4.77 8.20
N VAL A 128 -20.41 -4.71 8.50
CA VAL A 128 -19.35 -4.91 7.48
C VAL A 128 -19.40 -6.30 6.84
N ARG A 129 -19.91 -7.32 7.54
CA ARG A 129 -20.13 -8.66 6.95
C ARG A 129 -21.14 -8.67 5.78
N THR A 130 -22.00 -7.65 5.66
CA THR A 130 -22.96 -7.51 4.54
C THR A 130 -22.39 -6.72 3.36
N TYR A 131 -21.16 -6.22 3.47
CA TYR A 131 -20.51 -5.43 2.43
C TYR A 131 -20.01 -6.32 1.31
N SER A 132 -20.13 -5.84 0.06
CA SER A 132 -19.39 -6.43 -1.05
C SER A 132 -17.88 -6.32 -0.82
N ARG A 133 -17.09 -7.10 -1.55
CA ARG A 133 -15.62 -7.05 -1.45
C ARG A 133 -15.09 -5.65 -1.76
N GLY A 134 -15.64 -4.97 -2.78
CA GLY A 134 -15.27 -3.59 -3.10
C GLY A 134 -15.61 -2.60 -1.99
N MET A 135 -16.76 -2.75 -1.32
CA MET A 135 -17.10 -1.93 -0.16
C MET A 135 -16.16 -2.18 1.02
N GLN A 136 -15.81 -3.44 1.29
CA GLN A 136 -14.83 -3.78 2.33
C GLN A 136 -13.45 -3.20 2.02
N GLN A 137 -13.02 -3.24 0.76
CA GLN A 137 -11.74 -2.67 0.32
C GLN A 137 -11.72 -1.14 0.52
N ARG A 138 -12.79 -0.44 0.11
CA ARG A 138 -12.93 1.01 0.34
C ARG A 138 -12.92 1.35 1.83
N LEU A 139 -13.60 0.58 2.66
CA LEU A 139 -13.57 0.77 4.11
C LEU A 139 -12.18 0.50 4.70
N ALA A 140 -11.43 -0.49 4.18
CA ALA A 140 -10.06 -0.75 4.59
C ALA A 140 -9.12 0.42 4.25
N ILE A 141 -9.34 1.10 3.11
CA ILE A 141 -8.63 2.35 2.78
C ILE A 141 -9.06 3.45 3.76
N GLY A 142 -10.36 3.62 4.02
CA GLY A 142 -10.86 4.56 5.02
C GLY A 142 -10.20 4.37 6.38
N ARG A 143 -10.07 3.12 6.83
CA ARG A 143 -9.33 2.78 8.05
C ARG A 143 -7.86 3.22 7.98
N ALA A 144 -7.22 3.00 6.82
CA ALA A 144 -5.80 3.30 6.65
C ALA A 144 -5.49 4.80 6.60
N ILE A 145 -6.43 5.65 6.12
CA ILE A 145 -6.27 7.11 6.04
C ILE A 145 -6.82 7.86 7.26
N LEU A 146 -7.41 7.16 8.22
CA LEU A 146 -8.16 7.74 9.33
C LEU A 146 -7.33 8.70 10.21
N HIS A 147 -6.06 8.34 10.45
CA HIS A 147 -5.10 9.11 11.26
C HIS A 147 -4.21 10.04 10.43
N ASP A 148 -4.58 10.27 9.17
CA ASP A 148 -3.91 11.16 8.21
C ASP A 148 -2.42 10.84 7.98
N PRO A 149 -2.08 9.59 7.59
CA PRO A 149 -0.70 9.18 7.38
C PRO A 149 -0.08 9.85 6.15
N GLU A 150 1.23 10.14 6.21
CA GLU A 150 1.98 10.65 5.06
C GLU A 150 2.44 9.56 4.09
N VAL A 151 2.51 8.31 4.55
CA VAL A 151 2.94 7.16 3.74
C VAL A 151 1.84 6.12 3.65
N MET A 152 1.48 5.72 2.45
CA MET A 152 0.48 4.69 2.18
C MET A 152 1.12 3.46 1.53
N LEU A 153 0.82 2.29 2.08
CA LEU A 153 1.26 1.00 1.57
C LEU A 153 0.06 0.17 1.15
N PHE A 154 0.02 -0.23 -0.13
CA PHE A 154 -1.07 -1.04 -0.71
C PHE A 154 -0.53 -2.37 -1.25
N ASP A 155 -0.99 -3.49 -0.70
CA ASP A 155 -0.61 -4.83 -1.16
C ASP A 155 -1.71 -5.42 -2.03
N GLU A 156 -1.52 -5.34 -3.37
CA GLU A 156 -2.43 -5.87 -4.39
C GLU A 156 -3.90 -5.40 -4.19
N PRO A 157 -4.19 -4.09 -4.08
CA PRO A 157 -5.48 -3.59 -3.63
C PRO A 157 -6.65 -3.92 -4.57
N HIS A 158 -6.41 -4.21 -5.85
CA HIS A 158 -7.42 -4.53 -6.85
C HIS A 158 -7.82 -6.01 -6.88
N THR A 159 -7.06 -6.88 -6.20
CA THR A 159 -7.25 -8.34 -6.32
C THR A 159 -8.64 -8.78 -5.88
N GLY A 160 -9.37 -9.41 -6.82
CA GLY A 160 -10.70 -9.99 -6.62
C GLY A 160 -11.83 -8.96 -6.54
N LEU A 161 -11.63 -7.77 -7.07
CA LEU A 161 -12.67 -6.78 -7.32
C LEU A 161 -13.20 -6.95 -8.75
N ASP A 162 -14.48 -6.60 -8.97
CA ASP A 162 -15.04 -6.42 -10.30
C ASP A 162 -14.56 -5.10 -10.92
N GLN A 163 -14.89 -4.88 -12.21
CA GLN A 163 -14.43 -3.72 -12.95
C GLN A 163 -14.87 -2.40 -12.30
N ASP A 164 -16.15 -2.30 -11.93
CA ASP A 164 -16.71 -1.07 -11.36
C ASP A 164 -16.06 -0.73 -10.01
N ALA A 165 -15.84 -1.75 -9.16
CA ALA A 165 -15.14 -1.57 -7.88
C ALA A 165 -13.69 -1.16 -8.08
N CYS A 166 -13.01 -1.69 -9.11
CA CYS A 166 -11.66 -1.27 -9.47
C CYS A 166 -11.60 0.20 -9.92
N ASP A 167 -12.52 0.64 -10.78
CA ASP A 167 -12.54 2.01 -11.30
C ASP A 167 -12.82 3.03 -10.17
N MET A 168 -13.69 2.69 -9.24
CA MET A 168 -13.91 3.46 -8.02
C MET A 168 -12.66 3.49 -7.13
N LEU A 169 -11.95 2.38 -7.03
CA LEU A 169 -10.72 2.28 -6.25
C LEU A 169 -9.60 3.12 -6.89
N ASP A 170 -9.44 3.10 -8.21
CA ASP A 170 -8.45 3.92 -8.92
C ASP A 170 -8.68 5.41 -8.68
N THR A 171 -9.94 5.85 -8.66
CA THR A 171 -10.29 7.23 -8.32
C THR A 171 -9.86 7.56 -6.89
N LEU A 172 -10.22 6.72 -5.93
CA LEU A 172 -9.84 6.90 -4.53
C LEU A 172 -8.30 6.90 -4.33
N LEU A 173 -7.56 6.05 -5.06
CA LEU A 173 -6.09 6.03 -5.00
C LEU A 173 -5.47 7.32 -5.54
N ARG A 174 -6.04 7.89 -6.64
CA ARG A 174 -5.61 9.20 -7.16
C ARG A 174 -5.88 10.31 -6.15
N ASP A 175 -7.05 10.32 -5.53
CA ASP A 175 -7.41 11.32 -4.51
C ASP A 175 -6.47 11.26 -3.31
N VAL A 176 -6.18 10.05 -2.82
CA VAL A 176 -5.24 9.82 -1.71
C VAL A 176 -3.83 10.28 -2.08
N ALA A 177 -3.37 10.01 -3.30
CA ALA A 177 -2.05 10.46 -3.79
C ALA A 177 -2.03 11.98 -4.03
N GLY A 178 -3.12 12.55 -4.55
CA GLY A 178 -3.29 13.98 -4.82
C GLY A 178 -3.18 14.86 -3.57
N LEU A 179 -3.35 14.28 -2.38
CA LEU A 179 -3.08 14.96 -1.10
C LEU A 179 -1.58 15.07 -0.76
N GLY A 180 -0.68 14.74 -1.69
CA GLY A 180 0.78 14.81 -1.50
C GLY A 180 1.38 13.66 -0.71
N ARG A 181 0.63 12.59 -0.48
CA ARG A 181 1.11 11.41 0.24
C ARG A 181 2.10 10.60 -0.58
N THR A 182 3.05 9.99 0.10
CA THR A 182 3.96 9.01 -0.49
C THR A 182 3.27 7.66 -0.56
N VAL A 183 3.24 7.04 -1.74
CA VAL A 183 2.51 5.77 -1.95
C VAL A 183 3.48 4.70 -2.46
N VAL A 184 3.42 3.51 -1.86
CA VAL A 184 4.03 2.29 -2.40
C VAL A 184 2.94 1.24 -2.57
N MET A 185 2.71 0.82 -3.78
CA MET A 185 1.67 -0.16 -4.12
C MET A 185 2.28 -1.35 -4.87
N THR A 186 1.91 -2.56 -4.49
CA THR A 186 2.21 -3.74 -5.31
C THR A 186 1.07 -4.01 -6.27
N SER A 187 1.39 -4.43 -7.48
CA SER A 187 0.41 -4.89 -8.46
C SER A 187 1.04 -5.89 -9.44
N HIS A 188 0.19 -6.69 -10.05
CA HIS A 188 0.50 -7.51 -11.23
C HIS A 188 -0.32 -7.09 -12.47
N ASP A 189 -1.26 -6.15 -12.32
CA ASP A 189 -2.07 -5.59 -13.41
C ASP A 189 -1.41 -4.32 -13.94
N LEU A 190 -0.63 -4.47 -15.02
CA LEU A 190 0.14 -3.38 -15.63
C LEU A 190 -0.76 -2.31 -16.23
N THR A 191 -1.85 -2.73 -16.90
CA THR A 191 -2.74 -1.81 -17.62
C THR A 191 -3.38 -0.81 -16.66
N ARG A 192 -3.78 -1.29 -15.49
CA ARG A 192 -4.48 -0.47 -14.51
C ARG A 192 -3.56 0.52 -13.80
N VAL A 193 -2.32 0.09 -13.49
CA VAL A 193 -1.41 0.93 -12.68
C VAL A 193 -0.68 1.98 -13.48
N GLU A 194 -0.63 1.88 -14.82
CA GLU A 194 0.07 2.83 -15.69
C GLU A 194 -0.43 4.26 -15.50
N GLY A 195 -1.74 4.45 -15.27
CA GLY A 195 -2.38 5.74 -15.03
C GLY A 195 -2.24 6.28 -13.61
N LEU A 196 -1.69 5.53 -12.65
CA LEU A 196 -1.68 5.88 -11.23
C LEU A 196 -0.30 6.33 -10.74
N ALA A 197 0.75 5.63 -11.13
CA ALA A 197 2.09 5.80 -10.57
C ALA A 197 2.90 6.93 -11.21
N THR A 198 3.84 7.47 -10.45
CA THR A 198 4.91 8.35 -10.94
C THR A 198 6.17 7.57 -11.32
N ARG A 199 6.35 6.36 -10.75
CA ARG A 199 7.47 5.47 -11.01
C ARG A 199 7.05 4.00 -10.89
N PHE A 200 7.68 3.16 -11.70
CA PHE A 200 7.53 1.71 -11.71
C PHE A 200 8.86 1.05 -11.40
N ASP A 201 8.88 0.19 -10.40
CA ASP A 201 10.02 -0.63 -10.02
C ASP A 201 9.66 -2.09 -10.21
N VAL A 202 10.54 -2.88 -10.83
CA VAL A 202 10.31 -4.31 -11.05
C VAL A 202 11.09 -5.11 -10.02
N LEU A 203 10.38 -5.84 -9.18
CA LEU A 203 10.96 -6.79 -8.24
C LEU A 203 11.01 -8.18 -8.88
N SER A 204 12.21 -8.68 -9.09
CA SER A 204 12.47 -10.03 -9.61
C SER A 204 13.49 -10.73 -8.75
N ARG A 205 13.26 -12.02 -8.44
CA ARG A 205 14.18 -12.86 -7.65
C ARG A 205 14.69 -12.19 -6.36
N GLY A 206 13.83 -11.38 -5.72
CA GLY A 206 14.14 -10.72 -4.44
C GLY A 206 15.03 -9.48 -4.51
N THR A 207 15.25 -8.93 -5.70
CA THR A 207 15.97 -7.67 -5.96
C THR A 207 15.18 -6.77 -6.90
N ILE A 208 15.44 -5.45 -6.89
CA ILE A 208 14.92 -4.55 -7.93
C ILE A 208 15.76 -4.75 -9.19
N SER A 209 15.14 -5.31 -10.25
CA SER A 209 15.81 -5.57 -11.53
C SER A 209 15.83 -4.36 -12.45
N ALA A 210 14.79 -3.51 -12.38
CA ALA A 210 14.69 -2.28 -13.17
C ALA A 210 13.79 -1.26 -12.48
N SER A 211 14.00 0.02 -12.81
CA SER A 211 13.20 1.15 -12.35
C SER A 211 13.04 2.15 -13.50
N ILE A 212 11.82 2.70 -13.68
CA ILE A 212 11.54 3.70 -14.70
C ILE A 212 10.52 4.71 -14.17
N ARG A 213 10.73 5.99 -14.45
CA ARG A 213 9.73 7.03 -14.21
C ARG A 213 8.66 7.00 -15.29
N ARG A 214 7.44 7.35 -14.95
CA ARG A 214 6.35 7.42 -15.91
C ARG A 214 6.65 8.34 -17.08
N GLU A 215 7.29 9.47 -16.82
CA GLU A 215 7.68 10.46 -17.84
C GLU A 215 8.71 9.92 -18.87
N ASP A 216 9.50 8.90 -18.46
CA ASP A 216 10.54 8.27 -19.27
C ASP A 216 10.05 7.03 -20.03
N LEU A 217 8.80 6.56 -19.81
CA LEU A 217 8.24 5.40 -20.49
C LEU A 217 8.17 5.55 -22.02
N GLY A 218 8.12 6.79 -22.52
CA GLY A 218 8.18 7.10 -23.96
C GLY A 218 7.06 6.39 -24.75
N LYS A 219 7.42 5.88 -25.95
CA LYS A 219 6.54 5.04 -26.78
C LYS A 219 6.54 3.57 -26.37
N ASN A 220 7.45 3.15 -25.50
CA ASN A 220 7.47 1.80 -24.95
C ASN A 220 6.41 1.75 -23.86
N ASP A 221 5.45 0.85 -24.06
CA ASP A 221 4.42 0.61 -23.05
C ASP A 221 5.03 -0.01 -21.78
N LEU A 222 4.35 0.11 -20.67
CA LEU A 222 4.77 -0.47 -19.39
C LEU A 222 5.01 -1.99 -19.50
N LEU A 223 4.28 -2.67 -20.41
CA LEU A 223 4.42 -4.10 -20.66
C LEU A 223 5.77 -4.45 -21.28
N GLY A 224 6.26 -3.66 -22.26
CA GLY A 224 7.57 -3.82 -22.85
C GLY A 224 8.68 -3.68 -21.81
N PHE A 225 8.67 -2.60 -21.03
CA PHE A 225 9.59 -2.40 -19.91
C PHE A 225 9.58 -3.57 -18.92
N TYR A 226 8.39 -4.03 -18.52
CA TYR A 226 8.26 -5.13 -17.57
C TYR A 226 8.85 -6.44 -18.10
N ARG A 227 8.63 -6.76 -19.40
CA ARG A 227 9.18 -7.97 -20.03
C ARG A 227 10.71 -7.94 -20.08
N GLU A 228 11.29 -6.81 -20.49
CA GLU A 228 12.75 -6.62 -20.52
C GLU A 228 13.37 -6.78 -19.12
N ALA A 229 12.74 -6.17 -18.10
CA ALA A 229 13.19 -6.27 -16.72
C ALA A 229 13.16 -7.69 -16.13
N LEU A 230 12.33 -8.58 -16.67
CA LEU A 230 12.26 -10.00 -16.24
C LEU A 230 13.19 -10.92 -17.03
N ALA A 231 13.62 -10.53 -18.25
CA ALA A 231 14.49 -11.32 -19.12
C ALA A 231 15.98 -11.29 -18.69
N GLY A 232 16.40 -10.21 -18.02
CA GLY A 232 17.72 -10.04 -17.42
C GLY A 232 17.79 -10.66 -16.02
#